data_ea8242515396968206caad7ace2dcc3e
#
_entry.id   ea8242515396968206caad7ace2dcc3e
#
_cell.length_a   1.000
_cell.length_b   1.000
_cell.length_c   1.000
_cell.angle_alpha   90.00
_cell.angle_beta   90.00
_cell.angle_gamma   90.00
#
_symmetry.space_group_name_H-M   'P 1'
#
loop_
_entity.id
_entity.type
_entity.pdbx_description
1 polymer ?
#
loop_
_entity_poly.entity_id
_entity_poly.type
_entity_poly.pdbx_seq_one_letter_code
_entity_poly.pdbx_strand_id
1 'polypeptide(L)'
;VVLVIVKVLYCHNKLGTRLVYRGWDNEIILTMRNLSLSMFVVAIVDQVFWQSNQLLLGMKMGAESVAVYAIASQIYINYMNIALAISGTLLPKITAMVTNRASDEELQNLFLKIGRLQFYLLSLILSGFIVFGHSFLHYWVGDGFDLVYIITLLIIAPFTIDLIQNVGLAIMQARNVYH
;
A
#
# COMPACT_ATOMS: atom_id res chain seq x y z
N VAL A 1 11.28 -17.19 -11.10
CA VAL A 1 12.37 -17.57 -12.01
C VAL A 1 11.94 -17.38 -13.46
N VAL A 2 10.84 -17.94 -13.95
CA VAL A 2 10.36 -17.82 -15.35
C VAL A 2 10.22 -16.37 -15.79
N LEU A 3 9.62 -15.51 -14.96
CA LEU A 3 9.40 -14.09 -15.25
C LEU A 3 10.72 -13.29 -15.40
N VAL A 4 11.74 -13.68 -14.67
CA VAL A 4 13.08 -13.07 -14.78
C VAL A 4 13.73 -13.47 -16.10
N ILE A 5 13.66 -14.75 -16.48
CA ILE A 5 14.19 -15.25 -17.74
C ILE A 5 13.51 -14.55 -18.94
N VAL A 6 12.17 -14.43 -18.92
CA VAL A 6 11.42 -13.73 -19.97
C VAL A 6 11.83 -12.25 -20.07
N LYS A 7 11.99 -11.55 -18.93
CA LYS A 7 12.46 -10.16 -18.91
C LYS A 7 13.87 -10.02 -19.46
N VAL A 8 14.78 -10.90 -19.08
CA VAL A 8 16.16 -10.89 -19.57
C VAL A 8 16.22 -11.13 -21.08
N LEU A 9 15.47 -12.13 -21.58
CA LEU A 9 15.38 -12.41 -23.00
C LEU A 9 14.75 -11.25 -23.79
N TYR A 10 13.73 -10.60 -23.25
CA TYR A 10 13.12 -9.43 -23.86
C TYR A 10 14.10 -8.24 -23.93
N CYS A 11 14.82 -7.97 -22.83
CA CYS A 11 15.82 -6.91 -22.79
C CYS A 11 16.97 -7.18 -23.75
N HIS A 12 17.42 -8.44 -23.85
CA HIS A 12 18.49 -8.83 -24.78
C HIS A 12 18.08 -8.68 -26.25
N ASN A 13 16.88 -9.20 -26.61
CA ASN A 13 16.43 -9.24 -28.00
C ASN A 13 15.89 -7.91 -28.54
N LYS A 14 15.24 -7.10 -27.68
CA LYS A 14 14.55 -5.89 -28.12
C LYS A 14 15.27 -4.58 -27.81
N LEU A 15 16.03 -4.55 -26.72
CA LEU A 15 16.77 -3.35 -26.28
C LEU A 15 18.27 -3.43 -26.57
N GLY A 16 18.78 -4.55 -27.13
CA GLY A 16 20.20 -4.72 -27.45
C GLY A 16 21.15 -4.60 -26.24
N THR A 17 20.60 -4.64 -25.04
CA THR A 17 21.39 -4.53 -23.80
C THR A 17 22.13 -5.83 -23.56
N ARG A 18 23.47 -5.76 -23.56
CA ARG A 18 24.31 -6.89 -23.16
C ARG A 18 24.50 -6.84 -21.65
N LEU A 19 24.09 -7.89 -20.97
CA LEU A 19 24.42 -8.10 -19.56
C LEU A 19 25.94 -8.40 -19.50
N VAL A 20 26.73 -7.37 -19.24
CA VAL A 20 28.17 -7.52 -19.02
C VAL A 20 28.42 -7.54 -17.53
N TYR A 21 28.86 -8.68 -17.01
CA TYR A 21 29.35 -8.76 -15.65
C TYR A 21 30.64 -7.96 -15.52
N ARG A 22 30.59 -6.81 -14.87
CA ARG A 22 31.67 -5.85 -14.74
C ARG A 22 32.53 -6.03 -13.47
N GLY A 23 32.30 -7.15 -12.76
CA GLY A 23 32.96 -7.42 -11.49
C GLY A 23 32.19 -6.84 -10.29
N TRP A 24 32.75 -7.06 -9.11
CA TRP A 24 32.19 -6.56 -7.86
C TRP A 24 32.67 -5.13 -7.62
N ASP A 25 31.77 -4.20 -7.57
CA ASP A 25 32.04 -2.82 -7.17
C ASP A 25 31.75 -2.68 -5.68
N ASN A 26 32.82 -2.51 -4.89
CA ASN A 26 32.71 -2.44 -3.42
C ASN A 26 31.88 -1.23 -2.94
N GLU A 27 31.87 -0.14 -3.69
CA GLU A 27 31.09 1.05 -3.35
C GLU A 27 29.61 0.81 -3.53
N ILE A 28 29.21 0.17 -4.62
CA ILE A 28 27.83 -0.24 -4.89
C ILE A 28 27.36 -1.25 -3.83
N ILE A 29 28.19 -2.23 -3.49
CA ILE A 29 27.87 -3.25 -2.48
C ILE A 29 27.66 -2.59 -1.11
N LEU A 30 28.52 -1.65 -0.73
CA LEU A 30 28.40 -0.94 0.55
C LEU A 30 27.10 -0.13 0.62
N THR A 31 26.79 0.57 -0.46
CA THR A 31 25.54 1.35 -0.59
C THR A 31 24.30 0.45 -0.53
N MET A 32 24.32 -0.66 -1.28
CA MET A 32 23.24 -1.63 -1.26
C MET A 32 23.09 -2.29 0.12
N ARG A 33 24.16 -2.62 0.81
CA ARG A 33 24.14 -3.19 2.15
C ARG A 33 23.49 -2.22 3.15
N ASN A 34 23.90 -0.96 3.13
CA ASN A 34 23.37 0.05 4.05
C ASN A 34 21.88 0.31 3.79
N LEU A 35 21.48 0.41 2.51
CA LEU A 35 20.10 0.56 2.11
C LEU A 35 19.27 -0.67 2.53
N SER A 36 19.77 -1.87 2.26
CA SER A 36 19.10 -3.12 2.63
C SER A 36 18.95 -3.28 4.14
N LEU A 37 19.99 -2.90 4.91
CA LEU A 37 19.93 -2.95 6.37
C LEU A 37 18.87 -1.98 6.92
N SER A 38 18.82 -0.75 6.39
CA SER A 38 17.80 0.23 6.78
C SER A 38 16.39 -0.26 6.44
N MET A 39 16.20 -0.80 5.24
CA MET A 39 14.90 -1.37 4.84
C MET A 39 14.51 -2.58 5.69
N PHE A 40 15.48 -3.41 6.08
CA PHE A 40 15.26 -4.57 6.95
C PHE A 40 14.79 -4.15 8.35
N VAL A 41 15.44 -3.13 8.92
CA VAL A 41 15.03 -2.60 10.23
C VAL A 41 13.61 -2.03 10.17
N VAL A 42 13.30 -1.23 9.13
CA VAL A 42 11.95 -0.70 8.92
C VAL A 42 10.94 -1.83 8.78
N ALA A 43 11.23 -2.86 7.99
CA ALA A 43 10.33 -4.01 7.80
C ALA A 43 10.08 -4.77 9.12
N ILE A 44 11.08 -4.92 9.99
CA ILE A 44 10.89 -5.52 11.32
C ILE A 44 9.97 -4.64 12.18
N VAL A 45 10.24 -3.33 12.22
CA VAL A 45 9.41 -2.39 13.00
C VAL A 45 7.96 -2.41 12.53
N ASP A 46 7.73 -2.36 11.22
CA ASP A 46 6.40 -2.47 10.63
C ASP A 46 5.72 -3.80 11.00
N GLN A 47 6.45 -4.91 10.88
CA GLN A 47 5.91 -6.23 11.22
C GLN A 47 5.53 -6.33 12.69
N VAL A 48 6.39 -5.83 13.59
CA VAL A 48 6.11 -5.79 15.03
C VAL A 48 4.89 -4.91 15.29
N PHE A 49 4.82 -3.72 14.70
CA PHE A 49 3.70 -2.80 14.86
C PHE A 49 2.36 -3.42 14.45
N TRP A 50 2.30 -4.02 13.26
CA TRP A 50 1.06 -4.62 12.74
C TRP A 50 0.66 -5.91 13.48
N GLN A 51 1.62 -6.73 13.89
CA GLN A 51 1.32 -8.00 14.58
C GLN A 51 1.09 -7.82 16.09
N SER A 52 1.58 -6.75 16.69
CA SER A 52 1.43 -6.49 18.13
C SER A 52 -0.03 -6.46 18.57
N ASN A 53 -0.92 -5.90 17.75
CA ASN A 53 -2.34 -5.83 18.05
C ASN A 53 -2.97 -7.22 18.18
N GLN A 54 -2.64 -8.14 17.25
CA GLN A 54 -3.17 -9.51 17.27
C GLN A 54 -2.61 -10.29 18.47
N LEU A 55 -1.34 -10.08 18.79
CA LEU A 55 -0.66 -10.75 19.90
C LEU A 55 -1.23 -10.29 21.25
N LEU A 56 -1.44 -9.00 21.44
CA LEU A 56 -2.06 -8.44 22.64
C LEU A 56 -3.51 -8.89 22.81
N LEU A 57 -4.28 -8.95 21.73
CA LEU A 57 -5.64 -9.47 21.75
C LEU A 57 -5.68 -10.95 22.15
N GLY A 58 -4.79 -11.76 21.56
CA GLY A 58 -4.68 -13.18 21.88
C GLY A 58 -4.33 -13.45 23.32
N MET A 59 -3.41 -12.66 23.91
CA MET A 59 -3.00 -12.80 25.30
C MET A 59 -4.07 -12.39 26.31
N LYS A 60 -4.90 -11.40 25.98
CA LYS A 60 -5.88 -10.83 26.93
C LYS A 60 -7.32 -11.31 26.69
N MET A 61 -7.72 -11.52 25.47
CA MET A 61 -9.13 -11.75 25.10
C MET A 61 -9.38 -13.12 24.42
N GLY A 62 -8.34 -13.88 24.15
CA GLY A 62 -8.44 -15.23 23.59
C GLY A 62 -8.54 -15.26 22.05
N ALA A 63 -8.61 -16.47 21.52
CA ALA A 63 -8.54 -16.76 20.08
C ALA A 63 -9.71 -16.17 19.27
N GLU A 64 -10.90 -16.10 19.85
CA GLU A 64 -12.08 -15.55 19.18
C GLU A 64 -11.91 -14.08 18.82
N SER A 65 -11.40 -13.28 19.75
CA SER A 65 -11.15 -11.85 19.52
C SER A 65 -10.05 -11.62 18.47
N VAL A 66 -9.05 -12.52 18.42
CA VAL A 66 -8.02 -12.49 17.35
C VAL A 66 -8.66 -12.78 16.00
N ALA A 67 -9.56 -13.76 15.91
CA ALA A 67 -10.27 -14.08 14.67
C ALA A 67 -11.11 -12.90 14.17
N VAL A 68 -11.88 -12.28 15.05
CA VAL A 68 -12.69 -11.08 14.74
C VAL A 68 -11.81 -9.96 14.19
N TYR A 69 -10.72 -9.65 14.87
CA TYR A 69 -9.80 -8.60 14.44
C TYR A 69 -9.08 -8.95 13.13
N ALA A 70 -8.69 -10.22 12.93
CA ALA A 70 -8.03 -10.66 11.71
C ALA A 70 -8.93 -10.51 10.48
N ILE A 71 -10.21 -10.87 10.59
CA ILE A 71 -11.19 -10.72 9.50
C ILE A 71 -11.40 -9.23 9.19
N ALA A 72 -11.59 -8.39 10.21
CA ALA A 72 -11.74 -6.94 10.02
C ALA A 72 -10.49 -6.32 9.36
N SER A 73 -9.30 -6.74 9.80
CA SER A 73 -8.04 -6.30 9.21
C SER A 73 -7.87 -6.75 7.76
N GLN A 74 -8.33 -7.95 7.41
CA GLN A 74 -8.29 -8.45 6.04
C GLN A 74 -9.15 -7.59 5.10
N ILE A 75 -10.33 -7.18 5.53
CA ILE A 75 -11.20 -6.28 4.76
C ILE A 75 -10.51 -4.91 4.59
N TYR A 76 -9.94 -4.38 5.67
CA TYR A 76 -9.18 -3.13 5.63
C TYR A 76 -7.99 -3.20 4.66
N ILE A 77 -7.21 -4.28 4.69
CA ILE A 77 -6.05 -4.47 3.79
C ILE A 77 -6.50 -4.46 2.32
N ASN A 78 -7.61 -5.14 1.99
CA ASN A 78 -8.14 -5.13 0.63
C ASN A 78 -8.62 -3.73 0.22
N TYR A 79 -9.29 -3.02 1.11
CA TYR A 79 -9.72 -1.64 0.91
C TYR A 79 -8.53 -0.70 0.66
N MET A 80 -7.48 -0.81 1.45
CA MET A 80 -6.21 -0.09 1.30
C MET A 80 -5.54 -0.41 -0.03
N ASN A 81 -5.50 -1.68 -0.43
CA ASN A 81 -4.89 -2.10 -1.69
C ASN A 81 -5.55 -1.46 -2.92
N ILE A 82 -6.86 -1.24 -2.89
CA ILE A 82 -7.58 -0.52 -3.94
C ILE A 82 -7.08 0.93 -4.04
N ALA A 83 -6.93 1.62 -2.93
CA ALA A 83 -6.41 2.99 -2.90
C ALA A 83 -4.95 3.06 -3.39
N LEU A 84 -4.11 2.12 -2.92
CA LEU A 84 -2.69 2.05 -3.30
C LEU A 84 -2.51 1.68 -4.77
N ALA A 85 -3.37 0.86 -5.36
CA ALA A 85 -3.32 0.54 -6.78
C ALA A 85 -3.51 1.80 -7.63
N ILE A 86 -4.42 2.70 -7.25
CA ILE A 86 -4.61 3.98 -7.93
C ILE A 86 -3.38 4.87 -7.79
N SER A 87 -2.90 5.07 -6.57
CA SER A 87 -1.73 5.92 -6.30
C SER A 87 -0.46 5.39 -6.95
N GLY A 88 -0.23 4.07 -6.89
CA GLY A 88 0.95 3.42 -7.43
C GLY A 88 1.09 3.53 -8.95
N THR A 89 -0.02 3.51 -9.69
CA THR A 89 0.01 3.69 -11.15
C THR A 89 0.40 5.11 -11.57
N LEU A 90 0.28 6.08 -10.66
CA LEU A 90 0.57 7.48 -10.94
C LEU A 90 2.00 7.90 -10.58
N LEU A 91 2.69 7.13 -9.78
CA LEU A 91 4.06 7.45 -9.36
C LEU A 91 5.01 7.74 -10.54
N PRO A 92 5.04 6.95 -11.63
CA PRO A 92 5.89 7.26 -12.78
C PRO A 92 5.53 8.60 -13.45
N LYS A 93 4.22 8.92 -13.53
CA LYS A 93 3.74 10.19 -14.09
C LYS A 93 4.15 11.37 -13.22
N ILE A 94 3.98 11.26 -11.91
CA ILE A 94 4.38 12.28 -10.93
C ILE A 94 5.90 12.52 -11.02
N THR A 95 6.68 11.47 -11.05
CA THR A 95 8.15 11.55 -11.18
C THR A 95 8.55 12.25 -12.47
N ALA A 96 7.92 11.91 -13.60
CA ALA A 96 8.18 12.58 -14.88
C ALA A 96 7.81 14.07 -14.83
N MET A 97 6.68 14.45 -14.21
CA MET A 97 6.27 15.84 -14.05
C MET A 97 7.29 16.62 -13.19
N VAL A 98 7.73 16.06 -12.07
CA VAL A 98 8.74 16.68 -11.19
C VAL A 98 10.08 16.84 -11.93
N THR A 99 10.52 15.81 -12.66
CA THR A 99 11.76 15.87 -13.45
C THR A 99 11.70 16.93 -14.54
N ASN A 100 10.54 17.12 -15.16
CA ASN A 100 10.29 18.14 -16.19
C ASN A 100 10.00 19.51 -15.58
N ARG A 101 10.18 19.72 -14.27
CA ARG A 101 9.95 20.98 -13.56
C ARG A 101 8.52 21.52 -13.73
N ALA A 102 7.53 20.62 -13.67
CA ALA A 102 6.13 21.02 -13.64
C ALA A 102 5.86 22.04 -12.51
N SER A 103 4.96 22.97 -12.75
CA SER A 103 4.60 23.98 -11.76
C SER A 103 3.90 23.35 -10.55
N ASP A 104 3.92 24.06 -9.42
CA ASP A 104 3.21 23.62 -8.22
C ASP A 104 1.71 23.52 -8.46
N GLU A 105 1.18 24.39 -9.30
CA GLU A 105 -0.23 24.38 -9.68
C GLU A 105 -0.62 23.12 -10.48
N GLU A 106 0.22 22.67 -11.40
CA GLU A 106 0.00 21.43 -12.15
C GLU A 106 0.01 20.20 -11.25
N LEU A 107 0.95 20.14 -10.29
CA LEU A 107 1.01 19.05 -9.32
C LEU A 107 -0.18 19.08 -8.35
N GLN A 108 -0.59 20.26 -7.91
CA GLN A 108 -1.78 20.44 -7.07
C GLN A 108 -3.05 20.02 -7.81
N ASN A 109 -3.21 20.39 -9.07
CA ASN A 109 -4.34 19.99 -9.89
C ASN A 109 -4.39 18.47 -10.08
N LEU A 110 -3.22 17.85 -10.28
CA LEU A 110 -3.14 16.38 -10.34
C LEU A 110 -3.57 15.75 -9.01
N PHE A 111 -3.04 16.25 -7.89
CA PHE A 111 -3.38 15.79 -6.55
C PHE A 111 -4.88 15.87 -6.29
N LEU A 112 -5.51 17.02 -6.58
CA LEU A 112 -6.94 17.21 -6.37
C LEU A 112 -7.78 16.30 -7.28
N LYS A 113 -7.39 16.14 -8.54
CA LYS A 113 -8.10 15.27 -9.49
C LYS A 113 -8.10 13.82 -9.03
N ILE A 114 -6.95 13.32 -8.61
CA ILE A 114 -6.81 11.92 -8.18
C ILE A 114 -7.43 11.72 -6.80
N GLY A 115 -7.20 12.65 -5.88
CA GLY A 115 -7.82 12.60 -4.56
C GLY A 115 -9.35 12.55 -4.63
N ARG A 116 -9.98 13.33 -5.53
CA ARG A 116 -11.43 13.26 -5.77
C ARG A 116 -11.85 11.88 -6.31
N LEU A 117 -11.10 11.34 -7.28
CA LEU A 117 -11.39 10.01 -7.84
C LEU A 117 -11.31 8.93 -6.74
N GLN A 118 -10.24 8.96 -5.93
CA GLN A 118 -10.09 8.05 -4.81
C GLN A 118 -11.20 8.23 -3.78
N PHE A 119 -11.55 9.47 -3.44
CA PHE A 119 -12.65 9.77 -2.53
C PHE A 119 -13.95 9.17 -3.00
N TYR A 120 -14.34 9.37 -4.26
CA TYR A 120 -15.58 8.80 -4.79
C TYR A 120 -15.58 7.27 -4.76
N LEU A 121 -14.47 6.64 -5.17
CA LEU A 121 -14.38 5.18 -5.19
C LEU A 121 -14.40 4.59 -3.77
N LEU A 122 -13.60 5.14 -2.87
CA LEU A 122 -13.52 4.67 -1.49
C LEU A 122 -14.83 4.93 -0.74
N SER A 123 -15.46 6.07 -0.95
CA SER A 123 -16.77 6.39 -0.36
C SER A 123 -17.88 5.47 -0.88
N LEU A 124 -17.83 5.09 -2.16
CA LEU A 124 -18.76 4.12 -2.73
C LEU A 124 -18.61 2.75 -2.07
N ILE A 125 -17.37 2.28 -1.89
CA ILE A 125 -17.10 1.00 -1.22
C ILE A 125 -17.53 1.07 0.26
N LEU A 126 -17.18 2.15 0.96
CA LEU A 126 -17.56 2.36 2.36
C LEU A 126 -19.08 2.41 2.53
N SER A 127 -19.79 3.17 1.69
CA SER A 127 -21.26 3.24 1.75
C SER A 127 -21.90 1.89 1.42
N GLY A 128 -21.37 1.16 0.44
CA GLY A 128 -21.79 -0.20 0.15
C GLY A 128 -21.58 -1.15 1.33
N PHE A 129 -20.46 -1.03 2.02
CA PHE A 129 -20.19 -1.83 3.21
C PHE A 129 -21.09 -1.43 4.40
N ILE A 130 -21.42 -0.14 4.57
CA ILE A 130 -22.37 0.29 5.58
C ILE A 130 -23.75 -0.36 5.35
N VAL A 131 -24.23 -0.41 4.11
CA VAL A 131 -25.56 -0.92 3.79
C VAL A 131 -25.60 -2.45 3.76
N PHE A 132 -24.61 -3.09 3.15
CA PHE A 132 -24.63 -4.53 2.88
C PHE A 132 -23.62 -5.33 3.73
N GLY A 133 -22.75 -4.66 4.49
CA GLY A 133 -21.64 -5.31 5.18
C GLY A 133 -22.08 -6.36 6.20
N HIS A 134 -23.18 -6.14 6.91
CA HIS A 134 -23.70 -7.13 7.86
C HIS A 134 -24.14 -8.41 7.13
N SER A 135 -24.92 -8.27 6.05
CA SER A 135 -25.35 -9.43 5.24
C SER A 135 -24.18 -10.11 4.55
N PHE A 136 -23.22 -9.33 4.04
CA PHE A 136 -22.00 -9.85 3.44
C PHE A 136 -21.21 -10.70 4.43
N LEU A 137 -21.00 -10.22 5.66
CA LEU A 137 -20.26 -10.95 6.69
C LEU A 137 -20.99 -12.22 7.12
N HIS A 138 -22.31 -12.16 7.27
CA HIS A 138 -23.12 -13.34 7.59
C HIS A 138 -22.95 -14.46 6.55
N TYR A 139 -22.98 -14.13 5.24
CA TYR A 139 -22.78 -15.11 4.17
C TYR A 139 -21.33 -15.55 4.00
N TRP A 140 -20.37 -14.70 4.31
CA TRP A 140 -18.95 -14.98 4.08
C TRP A 140 -18.27 -15.69 5.25
N VAL A 141 -18.57 -15.24 6.47
CA VAL A 141 -17.91 -15.74 7.70
C VAL A 141 -18.83 -16.63 8.51
N GLY A 142 -20.13 -16.41 8.43
CA GLY A 142 -21.16 -17.11 9.21
C GLY A 142 -21.64 -16.33 10.42
N ASP A 143 -22.42 -17.00 11.27
CA ASP A 143 -23.02 -16.41 12.46
C ASP A 143 -21.99 -16.20 13.59
N GLY A 144 -22.25 -15.23 14.46
CA GLY A 144 -21.42 -14.95 15.64
C GLY A 144 -20.29 -13.95 15.42
N PHE A 145 -20.17 -13.35 14.22
CA PHE A 145 -19.14 -12.38 13.88
C PHE A 145 -19.67 -10.94 13.72
N ASP A 146 -20.73 -10.57 14.42
CA ASP A 146 -21.32 -9.22 14.34
C ASP A 146 -20.33 -8.10 14.72
N LEU A 147 -19.41 -8.37 15.64
CA LEU A 147 -18.37 -7.44 16.03
C LEU A 147 -17.41 -7.10 14.88
N VAL A 148 -17.21 -8.01 13.92
CA VAL A 148 -16.39 -7.76 12.73
C VAL A 148 -16.89 -6.56 11.95
N TYR A 149 -18.21 -6.43 11.79
CA TYR A 149 -18.84 -5.31 11.09
C TYR A 149 -18.48 -3.97 11.74
N ILE A 150 -18.66 -3.88 13.05
CA ILE A 150 -18.40 -2.65 13.80
C ILE A 150 -16.90 -2.30 13.77
N ILE A 151 -16.03 -3.28 14.03
CA ILE A 151 -14.59 -3.08 14.04
C ILE A 151 -14.09 -2.67 12.64
N THR A 152 -14.61 -3.30 11.59
CA THR A 152 -14.26 -2.93 10.21
C THR A 152 -14.65 -1.49 9.90
N LEU A 153 -15.85 -1.05 10.27
CA LEU A 153 -16.26 0.34 10.07
C LEU A 153 -15.40 1.33 10.85
N LEU A 154 -15.07 1.02 12.10
CA LEU A 154 -14.20 1.85 12.94
C LEU A 154 -12.77 1.97 12.37
N ILE A 155 -12.30 0.96 11.66
CA ILE A 155 -11.00 1.01 10.99
C ILE A 155 -11.12 1.75 9.65
N ILE A 156 -12.03 1.37 8.78
CA ILE A 156 -12.09 1.87 7.40
C ILE A 156 -12.48 3.35 7.33
N ALA A 157 -13.44 3.80 8.15
CA ALA A 157 -13.95 5.16 8.06
C ALA A 157 -12.87 6.25 8.27
N PRO A 158 -12.06 6.22 9.34
CA PRO A 158 -10.98 7.20 9.51
C PRO A 158 -9.85 7.00 8.47
N PHE A 159 -9.49 5.76 8.14
CA PHE A 159 -8.46 5.48 7.16
C PHE A 159 -8.83 5.91 5.73
N THR A 160 -10.10 6.09 5.42
CA THR A 160 -10.53 6.65 4.13
C THR A 160 -9.89 8.02 3.88
N ILE A 161 -9.82 8.87 4.90
CA ILE A 161 -9.22 10.21 4.80
C ILE A 161 -7.71 10.07 4.56
N ASP A 162 -7.04 9.22 5.31
CA ASP A 162 -5.60 8.97 5.18
C ASP A 162 -5.23 8.42 3.79
N LEU A 163 -6.00 7.47 3.29
CA LEU A 163 -5.75 6.85 1.98
C LEU A 163 -5.89 7.81 0.80
N ILE A 164 -6.74 8.83 0.89
CA ILE A 164 -6.87 9.85 -0.14
C ILE A 164 -5.61 10.72 -0.23
N GLN A 165 -4.87 10.87 0.87
CA GLN A 165 -3.65 11.68 0.92
C GLN A 165 -2.42 10.98 0.33
N ASN A 166 -2.50 9.69 0.02
CA ASN A 166 -1.36 8.92 -0.52
C ASN A 166 -0.75 9.50 -1.80
N VAL A 167 -1.54 10.18 -2.62
CA VAL A 167 -1.02 10.90 -3.81
C VAL A 167 -0.09 12.04 -3.40
N GLY A 168 -0.40 12.74 -2.30
CA GLY A 168 0.47 13.77 -1.73
C GLY A 168 1.82 13.20 -1.29
N LEU A 169 1.81 12.04 -0.65
CA LEU A 169 3.05 11.33 -0.28
C LEU A 169 3.88 10.97 -1.51
N ALA A 170 3.25 10.52 -2.60
CA ALA A 170 3.95 10.23 -3.85
C ALA A 170 4.59 11.48 -4.47
N ILE A 171 3.94 12.64 -4.39
CA ILE A 171 4.52 13.92 -4.85
C ILE A 171 5.72 14.31 -3.97
N MET A 172 5.62 14.17 -2.66
CA MET A 172 6.72 14.46 -1.72
C MET A 172 7.91 13.52 -1.97
N GLN A 173 7.65 12.23 -2.21
CA GLN A 173 8.69 11.25 -2.58
C GLN A 173 9.40 11.64 -3.88
N ALA A 174 8.64 12.00 -4.92
CA ALA A 174 9.21 12.40 -6.20
C ALA A 174 10.06 13.68 -6.11
N ARG A 175 9.74 14.59 -5.19
CA ARG A 175 10.52 15.81 -4.92
C ARG A 175 11.74 15.59 -4.02
N ASN A 176 11.96 14.37 -3.54
CA ASN A 176 13.04 14.06 -2.60
C ASN A 176 13.01 14.89 -1.30
N VAL A 177 11.83 15.30 -0.85
CA VAL A 177 11.63 16.14 0.35
C VAL A 177 11.51 15.28 1.63
N TYR A 178 11.88 14.00 1.56
CA TYR A 178 12.05 13.16 2.74
C TYR A 178 13.41 13.46 3.39
N HIS A 179 13.41 14.32 4.36
CA HIS A 179 14.47 14.44 5.35
C HIS A 179 13.95 14.01 6.70
#